data_5d7795ec2db861f67741c76bd60c970b
#
_entry.id   5d7795ec2db861f67741c76bd60c970b
#
_cell.length_a   1.000
_cell.length_b   1.000
_cell.length_c   1.000
_cell.angle_alpha   90.00
_cell.angle_beta   90.00
_cell.angle_gamma   90.00
#
_symmetry.space_group_name_H-M   'P 1'
#
loop_
_entity.id
_entity.type
_entity.pdbx_description
1 polymer ?
#
loop_
_entity_poly.entity_id
_entity_poly.type
_entity_poly.pdbx_seq_one_letter_code
_entity_poly.pdbx_strand_id
1 'polypeptide(L)'
;MTEGTDEGLNERAQLLLKALIENYIRDGQPVGSRTLSRDSGLSLSSATIRNVMADLEDLGFVASPHTSAGRVPTDKGYRFFVDTLLKLKPLHHEEIEEIERRLGADAANGRSLVQTVSQMLSSVTHMAGLVTLPNPNYVALSQIEFIALSENRALAIMVMSNREIQNRVVRLDRYYSTEELRRAANYLNEAFAGRSLPEVRAQLVKQLQETRQHMDQLMQDAINMAQKVFDTEPAGGVEYVIAGETNLMGFAELSNVDRLKRLFEAFNEKHDILRLLDSCLRADGIQIFIGQESGYRILDDISVVTAPYMLDNRVVGVLGIIGPTRMAYERVIPIVDLTAKLLGSALNARK
;
A
#
# COMPACT_ATOMS: atom_id res chain seq x y z
N MET A 1 2.59 32.57 -0.36
CA MET A 1 2.92 32.96 1.01
C MET A 1 1.62 32.96 1.79
N THR A 2 1.30 31.87 2.43
CA THR A 2 0.29 31.77 3.48
C THR A 2 0.98 31.03 4.60
N GLU A 3 1.37 31.79 5.61
CA GLU A 3 1.90 31.31 6.86
C GLU A 3 0.86 30.37 7.49
N GLY A 4 1.17 29.08 7.52
CA GLY A 4 0.48 28.13 8.37
C GLY A 4 0.80 28.50 9.80
N THR A 5 -0.17 29.00 10.53
CA THR A 5 -0.12 29.15 11.99
C THR A 5 0.08 27.77 12.56
N ASP A 6 1.30 27.51 13.02
CA ASP A 6 1.66 26.41 13.91
C ASP A 6 0.95 26.71 15.25
N GLU A 7 -0.30 26.25 15.39
CA GLU A 7 -1.05 26.30 16.64
C GLU A 7 -0.47 25.27 17.59
N GLY A 8 0.75 25.54 18.06
CA GLY A 8 1.48 24.72 18.98
C GLY A 8 0.73 24.57 20.30
N LEU A 9 0.11 23.42 20.51
CA LEU A 9 -0.40 23.06 21.84
C LEU A 9 0.73 23.21 22.85
N ASN A 10 0.45 23.82 24.02
CA ASN A 10 1.43 23.84 25.09
C ASN A 10 1.72 22.41 25.59
N GLU A 11 2.88 22.22 26.18
CA GLU A 11 3.37 20.88 26.56
C GLU A 11 2.35 20.14 27.48
N ARG A 12 1.64 20.85 28.34
CA ARG A 12 0.62 20.28 29.20
C ARG A 12 -0.59 19.75 28.40
N ALA A 13 -1.05 20.48 27.41
CA ALA A 13 -2.14 20.06 26.56
C ALA A 13 -1.74 18.87 25.69
N GLN A 14 -0.49 18.85 25.19
CA GLN A 14 0.07 17.71 24.46
C GLN A 14 0.09 16.44 25.31
N LEU A 15 0.57 16.53 26.56
CA LEU A 15 0.61 15.39 27.48
C LEU A 15 -0.80 14.86 27.80
N LEU A 16 -1.77 15.77 28.00
CA LEU A 16 -3.17 15.39 28.27
C LEU A 16 -3.83 14.76 27.01
N LEU A 17 -3.60 15.34 25.84
CA LEU A 17 -4.10 14.77 24.57
C LEU A 17 -3.52 13.38 24.33
N LYS A 18 -2.22 13.21 24.55
CA LYS A 18 -1.56 11.91 24.46
C LYS A 18 -2.19 10.89 25.40
N ALA A 19 -2.32 11.23 26.68
CA ALA A 19 -2.92 10.34 27.67
C ALA A 19 -4.38 10.01 27.34
N LEU A 20 -5.14 10.97 26.79
CA LEU A 20 -6.52 10.76 26.35
C LEU A 20 -6.58 9.76 25.22
N ILE A 21 -5.75 9.93 24.19
CA ILE A 21 -5.71 9.06 23.02
C ILE A 21 -5.26 7.64 23.40
N GLU A 22 -4.19 7.50 24.20
CA GLU A 22 -3.72 6.20 24.68
C GLU A 22 -4.78 5.44 25.49
N ASN A 23 -5.51 6.14 26.37
CA ASN A 23 -6.64 5.55 27.10
C ASN A 23 -7.78 5.13 26.15
N TYR A 24 -8.13 6.00 25.20
CA TYR A 24 -9.19 5.69 24.25
C TYR A 24 -8.82 4.51 23.32
N ILE A 25 -7.58 4.44 22.85
CA ILE A 25 -7.10 3.28 22.06
C ILE A 25 -7.24 1.99 22.85
N ARG A 26 -6.86 2.01 24.13
CA ARG A 26 -6.91 0.83 25.01
C ARG A 26 -8.33 0.37 25.31
N ASP A 27 -9.21 1.30 25.71
CA ASP A 27 -10.48 0.98 26.34
C ASP A 27 -11.70 1.15 25.39
N GLY A 28 -11.56 1.93 24.30
CA GLY A 28 -12.64 2.25 23.36
C GLY A 28 -13.80 3.06 23.96
N GLN A 29 -13.60 3.66 25.13
CA GLN A 29 -14.64 4.40 25.86
C GLN A 29 -14.27 5.88 26.00
N PRO A 30 -15.24 6.81 25.92
CA PRO A 30 -14.99 8.22 26.13
C PRO A 30 -14.24 8.49 27.43
N VAL A 31 -13.16 9.26 27.38
CA VAL A 31 -12.23 9.45 28.48
C VAL A 31 -12.65 10.66 29.33
N GLY A 32 -12.91 10.42 30.62
CA GLY A 32 -13.29 11.46 31.57
C GLY A 32 -12.10 12.13 32.23
N SER A 33 -12.30 13.37 32.77
CA SER A 33 -11.25 14.11 33.47
C SER A 33 -10.72 13.40 34.74
N ARG A 34 -11.53 12.56 35.37
CA ARG A 34 -11.09 11.74 36.52
C ARG A 34 -10.13 10.65 36.13
N THR A 35 -10.38 9.98 34.99
CA THR A 35 -9.48 8.97 34.42
C THR A 35 -8.15 9.61 34.05
N LEU A 36 -8.18 10.74 33.34
CA LEU A 36 -6.95 11.47 33.00
C LEU A 36 -6.19 11.97 34.21
N SER A 37 -6.86 12.40 35.29
CA SER A 37 -6.20 12.83 36.53
C SER A 37 -5.38 11.70 37.17
N ARG A 38 -5.83 10.46 37.01
CA ARG A 38 -5.13 9.29 37.53
C ARG A 38 -4.03 8.78 36.62
N ASP A 39 -4.31 8.76 35.31
CA ASP A 39 -3.50 8.00 34.34
C ASP A 39 -2.50 8.89 33.59
N SER A 40 -2.66 10.22 33.58
CA SER A 40 -1.74 11.13 32.85
C SER A 40 -0.38 11.33 33.48
N GLY A 41 -0.20 10.90 34.74
CA GLY A 41 1.01 11.20 35.52
C GLY A 41 1.20 12.68 35.85
N LEU A 42 0.25 13.55 35.49
CA LEU A 42 0.28 14.98 35.78
C LEU A 42 -0.40 15.25 37.12
N SER A 43 0.30 15.99 38.03
CA SER A 43 -0.26 16.42 39.31
C SER A 43 -1.26 17.59 39.13
N LEU A 44 -2.34 17.33 38.33
CA LEU A 44 -3.36 18.33 38.01
C LEU A 44 -4.70 17.98 38.64
N SER A 45 -5.41 19.02 39.08
CA SER A 45 -6.79 18.86 39.57
C SER A 45 -7.73 18.46 38.42
N SER A 46 -8.80 17.71 38.74
CA SER A 46 -9.84 17.37 37.72
C SER A 46 -10.50 18.61 37.11
N ALA A 47 -10.52 19.75 37.81
CA ALA A 47 -11.03 21.02 37.29
C ALA A 47 -10.07 21.59 36.24
N THR A 48 -8.77 21.59 36.50
CA THR A 48 -7.75 22.02 35.51
C THR A 48 -7.79 21.13 34.25
N ILE A 49 -7.90 19.82 34.42
CA ILE A 49 -8.00 18.88 33.29
C ILE A 49 -9.25 19.16 32.47
N ARG A 50 -10.40 19.47 33.10
CA ARG A 50 -11.62 19.83 32.33
C ARG A 50 -11.43 21.08 31.50
N ASN A 51 -10.73 22.10 32.00
CA ASN A 51 -10.47 23.31 31.22
C ASN A 51 -9.57 22.97 30.00
N VAL A 52 -8.49 22.23 30.20
CA VAL A 52 -7.63 21.81 29.05
C VAL A 52 -8.39 20.92 28.07
N MET A 53 -9.28 20.04 28.55
CA MET A 53 -10.14 19.24 27.66
C MET A 53 -11.12 20.11 26.87
N ALA A 54 -11.64 21.21 27.42
CA ALA A 54 -12.47 22.17 26.72
C ALA A 54 -11.65 22.91 25.66
N ASP A 55 -10.45 23.38 26.00
CA ASP A 55 -9.54 24.02 25.05
C ASP A 55 -9.20 23.09 23.88
N LEU A 56 -8.92 21.79 24.15
CA LEU A 56 -8.66 20.78 23.12
C LEU A 56 -9.89 20.50 22.25
N GLU A 57 -11.10 20.59 22.80
CA GLU A 57 -12.35 20.46 22.07
C GLU A 57 -12.60 21.68 21.15
N ASP A 58 -12.40 22.88 21.66
CA ASP A 58 -12.51 24.12 20.90
C ASP A 58 -11.51 24.17 19.73
N LEU A 59 -10.33 23.61 19.93
CA LEU A 59 -9.30 23.45 18.89
C LEU A 59 -9.57 22.26 17.96
N GLY A 60 -10.59 21.45 18.22
CA GLY A 60 -11.01 20.34 17.39
C GLY A 60 -10.15 19.07 17.47
N PHE A 61 -9.30 18.91 18.49
CA PHE A 61 -8.50 17.69 18.69
C PHE A 61 -9.30 16.57 19.37
N VAL A 62 -10.32 16.91 20.12
CA VAL A 62 -11.23 15.97 20.77
C VAL A 62 -12.67 16.43 20.56
N ALA A 63 -13.63 15.52 20.74
CA ALA A 63 -15.05 15.81 20.65
C ALA A 63 -15.82 15.15 21.80
N SER A 64 -17.00 15.71 22.12
CA SER A 64 -17.94 15.11 23.06
C SER A 64 -18.99 14.30 22.31
N PRO A 65 -19.04 12.98 22.44
CA PRO A 65 -20.08 12.19 21.79
C PRO A 65 -21.47 12.47 22.36
N HIS A 66 -21.57 12.83 23.66
CA HIS A 66 -22.80 13.21 24.35
C HIS A 66 -22.50 14.20 25.48
N THR A 67 -23.48 15.01 25.87
CA THR A 67 -23.34 16.15 26.80
C THR A 67 -22.75 15.78 28.21
N SER A 68 -22.90 14.51 28.63
CA SER A 68 -22.39 14.01 29.92
C SER A 68 -21.26 13.01 29.76
N ALA A 69 -20.87 12.69 28.54
CA ALA A 69 -19.79 11.75 28.26
C ALA A 69 -18.40 12.40 28.45
N GLY A 70 -17.35 11.57 28.56
CA GLY A 70 -15.99 12.02 28.40
C GLY A 70 -15.71 12.61 27.01
N ARG A 71 -14.44 12.67 26.63
CA ARG A 71 -14.02 13.09 25.28
C ARG A 71 -13.47 11.91 24.51
N VAL A 72 -13.65 11.97 23.18
CA VAL A 72 -13.07 11.05 22.23
C VAL A 72 -12.14 11.82 21.29
N PRO A 73 -11.04 11.23 20.78
CA PRO A 73 -10.19 11.86 19.79
C PRO A 73 -10.95 12.07 18.47
N THR A 74 -10.63 13.16 17.76
CA THR A 74 -11.02 13.37 16.36
C THR A 74 -9.91 12.88 15.42
N ASP A 75 -10.14 12.86 14.10
CA ASP A 75 -9.11 12.58 13.10
C ASP A 75 -7.93 13.55 13.23
N LYS A 76 -8.20 14.86 13.47
CA LYS A 76 -7.17 15.87 13.77
C LYS A 76 -6.38 15.53 15.02
N GLY A 77 -7.04 15.04 16.06
CA GLY A 77 -6.38 14.61 17.29
C GLY A 77 -5.46 13.41 17.08
N TYR A 78 -5.93 12.40 16.37
CA TYR A 78 -5.10 11.25 16.00
C TYR A 78 -3.93 11.63 15.09
N ARG A 79 -4.14 12.51 14.10
CA ARG A 79 -3.08 13.00 13.23
C ARG A 79 -1.98 13.68 14.02
N PHE A 80 -2.33 14.62 14.89
CA PHE A 80 -1.38 15.30 15.75
C PHE A 80 -0.64 14.32 16.67
N PHE A 81 -1.35 13.34 17.21
CA PHE A 81 -0.76 12.28 18.04
C PHE A 81 0.28 11.48 17.26
N VAL A 82 -0.06 11.01 16.07
CA VAL A 82 0.83 10.19 15.21
C VAL A 82 2.06 10.98 14.78
N ASP A 83 1.89 12.23 14.36
CA ASP A 83 2.97 13.02 13.78
C ASP A 83 3.91 13.62 14.85
N THR A 84 3.39 13.91 16.06
CA THR A 84 4.13 14.70 17.05
C THR A 84 4.39 13.96 18.35
N LEU A 85 3.41 13.21 18.86
CA LEU A 85 3.45 12.68 20.23
C LEU A 85 3.80 11.19 20.29
N LEU A 86 3.64 10.47 19.19
CA LEU A 86 3.83 9.04 19.13
C LEU A 86 5.33 8.69 19.25
N LYS A 87 5.60 7.73 20.14
CA LYS A 87 6.92 7.08 20.21
C LYS A 87 6.73 5.64 19.74
N LEU A 88 7.36 5.29 18.61
CA LEU A 88 7.33 3.93 18.10
C LEU A 88 8.00 2.99 19.10
N LYS A 89 7.34 1.86 19.34
CA LYS A 89 7.90 0.79 20.17
C LYS A 89 8.69 -0.16 19.28
N PRO A 90 9.94 -0.48 19.63
CA PRO A 90 10.66 -1.52 18.92
C PRO A 90 9.89 -2.85 19.03
N LEU A 91 9.85 -3.60 17.97
CA LEU A 91 9.25 -4.94 17.98
C LEU A 91 10.08 -5.86 18.88
N HIS A 92 9.40 -6.77 19.58
CA HIS A 92 10.08 -7.81 20.35
C HIS A 92 10.75 -8.81 19.41
N HIS A 93 11.85 -9.40 19.86
CA HIS A 93 12.63 -10.35 19.06
C HIS A 93 11.78 -11.53 18.59
N GLU A 94 10.90 -12.04 19.44
CA GLU A 94 9.94 -13.10 19.12
C GLU A 94 8.97 -12.72 17.99
N GLU A 95 8.53 -11.47 17.93
CA GLU A 95 7.64 -10.96 16.86
C GLU A 95 8.39 -10.90 15.53
N ILE A 96 9.66 -10.48 15.55
CA ILE A 96 10.52 -10.43 14.37
C ILE A 96 10.77 -11.84 13.83
N GLU A 97 11.18 -12.76 14.70
CA GLU A 97 11.43 -14.17 14.33
C GLU A 97 10.17 -14.85 13.77
N GLU A 98 8.99 -14.57 14.33
CA GLU A 98 7.74 -15.12 13.83
C GLU A 98 7.39 -14.60 12.44
N ILE A 99 7.61 -13.31 12.18
CA ILE A 99 7.42 -12.70 10.86
C ILE A 99 8.40 -13.34 9.86
N GLU A 100 9.68 -13.43 10.19
CA GLU A 100 10.71 -14.02 9.34
C GLU A 100 10.44 -15.51 9.05
N ARG A 101 10.05 -16.27 10.06
CA ARG A 101 9.73 -17.69 9.93
C ARG A 101 8.57 -17.93 8.97
N ARG A 102 7.50 -17.14 9.08
CA ARG A 102 6.32 -17.26 8.19
C ARG A 102 6.65 -16.89 6.75
N LEU A 103 7.45 -15.86 6.55
CA LEU A 103 7.90 -15.45 5.22
C LEU A 103 8.87 -16.46 4.58
N GLY A 104 9.68 -17.14 5.38
CA GLY A 104 10.63 -18.15 4.91
C GLY A 104 9.99 -19.48 4.55
N ALA A 105 8.85 -19.84 5.16
CA ALA A 105 8.19 -21.13 4.97
C ALA A 105 7.49 -21.28 3.60
N ASP A 106 7.04 -20.19 2.98
CA ASP A 106 6.23 -20.20 1.75
C ASP A 106 7.06 -19.87 0.50
N ALA A 107 7.93 -20.81 0.13
CA ALA A 107 8.89 -20.63 -0.97
C ALA A 107 8.34 -20.89 -2.40
N ALA A 108 7.06 -21.25 -2.59
CA ALA A 108 6.62 -21.83 -3.86
C ALA A 108 6.25 -20.80 -4.96
N ASN A 109 5.48 -19.75 -4.68
CA ASN A 109 5.00 -18.77 -5.67
C ASN A 109 4.86 -17.37 -5.09
N GLY A 110 5.13 -16.30 -5.90
CA GLY A 110 4.97 -14.90 -5.47
C GLY A 110 3.54 -14.57 -5.00
N ARG A 111 2.51 -15.15 -5.62
CA ARG A 111 1.10 -14.96 -5.21
C ARG A 111 0.79 -15.63 -3.87
N SER A 112 1.35 -16.81 -3.62
CA SER A 112 1.25 -17.50 -2.31
C SER A 112 1.90 -16.67 -1.21
N LEU A 113 3.09 -16.11 -1.47
CA LEU A 113 3.79 -15.24 -0.53
C LEU A 113 2.98 -14.00 -0.15
N VAL A 114 2.36 -13.33 -1.13
CA VAL A 114 1.49 -12.16 -0.90
C VAL A 114 0.30 -12.54 -0.02
N GLN A 115 -0.32 -13.70 -0.26
CA GLN A 115 -1.41 -14.21 0.56
C GLN A 115 -0.96 -14.52 1.99
N THR A 116 0.17 -15.16 2.16
CA THR A 116 0.77 -15.47 3.48
C THR A 116 1.07 -14.18 4.25
N VAL A 117 1.63 -13.16 3.59
CA VAL A 117 1.90 -11.85 4.21
C VAL A 117 0.60 -11.17 4.66
N SER A 118 -0.43 -11.15 3.82
CA SER A 118 -1.73 -10.58 4.17
C SER A 118 -2.35 -11.27 5.40
N GLN A 119 -2.35 -12.62 5.43
CA GLN A 119 -2.83 -13.40 6.57
C GLN A 119 -1.99 -13.17 7.84
N MET A 120 -0.68 -13.08 7.70
CA MET A 120 0.23 -12.83 8.81
C MET A 120 -0.02 -11.45 9.42
N LEU A 121 -0.07 -10.39 8.59
CA LEU A 121 -0.41 -9.04 9.04
C LEU A 121 -1.72 -9.04 9.82
N SER A 122 -2.75 -9.70 9.29
CA SER A 122 -4.04 -9.82 9.95
C SER A 122 -3.94 -10.55 11.29
N SER A 123 -3.21 -11.68 11.36
CA SER A 123 -3.11 -12.47 12.59
C SER A 123 -2.34 -11.77 13.71
N VAL A 124 -1.30 -10.99 13.38
CA VAL A 124 -0.46 -10.27 14.34
C VAL A 124 -1.15 -9.00 14.86
N THR A 125 -1.92 -8.33 14.01
CA THR A 125 -2.56 -7.06 14.36
C THR A 125 -4.01 -7.19 14.78
N HIS A 126 -4.66 -8.34 14.51
CA HIS A 126 -6.11 -8.57 14.67
C HIS A 126 -6.96 -7.57 13.86
N MET A 127 -6.44 -7.14 12.70
CA MET A 127 -7.09 -6.23 11.76
C MET A 127 -7.09 -6.84 10.36
N ALA A 128 -7.55 -6.12 9.35
CA ALA A 128 -7.47 -6.58 7.98
C ALA A 128 -6.06 -6.29 7.41
N GLY A 129 -5.36 -7.34 6.99
CA GLY A 129 -4.07 -7.25 6.31
C GLY A 129 -4.28 -7.15 4.80
N LEU A 130 -3.59 -6.23 4.14
CA LEU A 130 -3.71 -5.95 2.72
C LEU A 130 -2.34 -5.97 2.07
N VAL A 131 -2.22 -6.62 0.91
CA VAL A 131 -0.97 -6.65 0.13
C VAL A 131 -1.33 -6.58 -1.35
N THR A 132 -0.78 -5.62 -2.08
CA THR A 132 -0.90 -5.62 -3.54
C THR A 132 -0.01 -6.70 -4.14
N LEU A 133 -0.46 -7.33 -5.20
CA LEU A 133 0.43 -8.16 -6.02
C LEU A 133 1.50 -7.26 -6.65
N PRO A 134 2.75 -7.75 -6.81
CA PRO A 134 3.76 -7.01 -7.54
C PRO A 134 3.20 -6.60 -8.89
N ASN A 135 3.11 -5.30 -9.15
CA ASN A 135 2.53 -4.81 -10.39
C ASN A 135 3.45 -5.18 -11.55
N PRO A 136 2.98 -5.97 -12.53
CA PRO A 136 3.80 -6.33 -13.69
C PRO A 136 4.35 -5.12 -14.44
N ASN A 137 3.69 -3.96 -14.34
CA ASN A 137 4.15 -2.71 -14.95
C ASN A 137 5.45 -2.16 -14.32
N TYR A 138 5.80 -2.57 -13.10
CA TYR A 138 7.06 -2.20 -12.44
C TYR A 138 8.11 -3.32 -12.48
N VAL A 139 7.72 -4.51 -12.95
CA VAL A 139 8.64 -5.63 -13.15
C VAL A 139 9.34 -5.42 -14.48
N ALA A 140 10.67 -5.46 -14.48
CA ALA A 140 11.45 -5.24 -15.68
C ALA A 140 11.34 -6.43 -16.63
N LEU A 141 11.36 -6.16 -17.95
CA LEU A 141 11.53 -7.17 -18.97
C LEU A 141 12.95 -7.76 -18.83
N SER A 142 13.05 -9.05 -18.59
CA SER A 142 14.34 -9.76 -18.59
C SER A 142 14.71 -10.25 -19.98
N GLN A 143 13.76 -10.88 -20.65
CA GLN A 143 13.95 -11.46 -22.00
C GLN A 143 12.63 -11.51 -22.74
N ILE A 144 12.68 -11.34 -24.06
CA ILE A 144 11.57 -11.61 -24.97
C ILE A 144 11.99 -12.58 -26.05
N GLU A 145 11.10 -13.50 -26.41
CA GLU A 145 11.27 -14.44 -27.53
C GLU A 145 10.01 -14.45 -28.40
N PHE A 146 10.18 -14.73 -29.69
CA PHE A 146 9.08 -14.88 -30.62
C PHE A 146 9.10 -16.27 -31.26
N ILE A 147 7.97 -16.95 -31.28
CA ILE A 147 7.77 -18.22 -31.93
C ILE A 147 6.76 -18.02 -33.09
N ALA A 148 7.15 -18.37 -34.30
CA ALA A 148 6.25 -18.30 -35.44
C ALA A 148 5.06 -19.25 -35.28
N LEU A 149 3.86 -18.75 -35.52
CA LEU A 149 2.62 -19.51 -35.61
C LEU A 149 2.04 -19.43 -37.03
N SER A 150 1.02 -20.24 -37.33
CA SER A 150 0.28 -20.18 -38.61
C SER A 150 -0.46 -18.83 -38.77
N GLU A 151 -0.81 -18.46 -40.00
CA GLU A 151 -1.65 -17.29 -40.31
C GLU A 151 -1.06 -15.92 -39.90
N ASN A 152 0.22 -15.69 -40.18
CA ASN A 152 0.92 -14.45 -39.82
C ASN A 152 0.76 -14.07 -38.31
N ARG A 153 0.81 -15.07 -37.46
CA ARG A 153 0.81 -14.89 -36.00
C ARG A 153 2.16 -15.29 -35.41
N ALA A 154 2.53 -14.64 -34.33
CA ALA A 154 3.66 -15.07 -33.50
C ALA A 154 3.22 -15.14 -32.05
N LEU A 155 3.77 -16.09 -31.32
CA LEU A 155 3.72 -16.12 -29.84
C LEU A 155 4.91 -15.36 -29.32
N ALA A 156 4.65 -14.25 -28.63
CA ALA A 156 5.64 -13.52 -27.86
C ALA A 156 5.67 -14.09 -26.44
N ILE A 157 6.84 -14.53 -26.00
CA ILE A 157 7.12 -15.03 -24.67
C ILE A 157 7.98 -13.99 -23.98
N MET A 158 7.46 -13.35 -22.94
CA MET A 158 8.19 -12.36 -22.14
C MET A 158 8.53 -12.97 -20.78
N VAL A 159 9.81 -13.00 -20.45
CA VAL A 159 10.32 -13.38 -19.15
C VAL A 159 10.58 -12.11 -18.38
N MET A 160 9.92 -11.96 -17.23
CA MET A 160 10.05 -10.81 -16.36
C MET A 160 11.14 -11.03 -15.31
N SER A 161 11.64 -9.95 -14.71
CA SER A 161 12.70 -10.01 -13.68
C SER A 161 12.27 -10.77 -12.42
N ASN A 162 10.97 -10.87 -12.14
CA ASN A 162 10.40 -11.72 -11.07
C ASN A 162 10.23 -13.19 -11.50
N ARG A 163 10.82 -13.63 -12.64
CA ARG A 163 10.66 -14.95 -13.26
C ARG A 163 9.24 -15.31 -13.72
N GLU A 164 8.33 -14.37 -13.70
CA GLU A 164 7.01 -14.57 -14.30
C GLU A 164 7.14 -14.63 -15.81
N ILE A 165 6.41 -15.55 -16.43
CA ILE A 165 6.37 -15.71 -17.89
C ILE A 165 5.01 -15.23 -18.38
N GLN A 166 5.01 -14.22 -19.25
CA GLN A 166 3.82 -13.73 -19.93
C GLN A 166 3.85 -14.15 -21.39
N ASN A 167 2.76 -14.73 -21.86
CA ASN A 167 2.62 -15.18 -23.22
C ASN A 167 1.56 -14.35 -23.94
N ARG A 168 1.86 -13.88 -25.16
CA ARG A 168 0.91 -13.14 -25.99
C ARG A 168 0.97 -13.61 -27.44
N VAL A 169 -0.18 -13.89 -28.02
CA VAL A 169 -0.30 -14.13 -29.46
C VAL A 169 -0.52 -12.80 -30.16
N VAL A 170 0.40 -12.43 -31.04
CA VAL A 170 0.33 -11.19 -31.83
C VAL A 170 0.10 -11.49 -33.29
N ARG A 171 -0.74 -10.69 -33.96
CA ARG A 171 -0.96 -10.77 -35.39
C ARG A 171 0.03 -9.85 -36.11
N LEU A 172 0.79 -10.41 -37.00
CA LEU A 172 1.82 -9.71 -37.78
C LEU A 172 1.25 -9.23 -39.12
N ASP A 173 1.84 -8.18 -39.69
CA ASP A 173 1.38 -7.62 -40.97
C ASP A 173 1.74 -8.49 -42.17
N ARG A 174 2.80 -9.27 -42.06
CA ARG A 174 3.30 -10.22 -43.05
C ARG A 174 3.83 -11.47 -42.36
N TYR A 175 4.17 -12.45 -43.17
CA TYR A 175 4.96 -13.60 -42.70
C TYR A 175 6.39 -13.16 -42.38
N TYR A 176 6.89 -13.59 -41.21
CA TYR A 176 8.26 -13.43 -40.77
C TYR A 176 8.88 -14.80 -40.58
N SER A 177 10.07 -15.00 -41.14
CA SER A 177 10.85 -16.19 -40.92
C SER A 177 11.32 -16.30 -39.45
N THR A 178 11.66 -17.50 -39.02
CA THR A 178 12.22 -17.74 -37.71
C THR A 178 13.46 -16.90 -37.46
N GLU A 179 14.29 -16.67 -38.47
CA GLU A 179 15.50 -15.85 -38.36
C GLU A 179 15.17 -14.37 -38.17
N GLU A 180 14.17 -13.82 -38.87
CA GLU A 180 13.72 -12.43 -38.67
C GLU A 180 13.14 -12.24 -37.30
N LEU A 181 12.33 -13.18 -36.79
CA LEU A 181 11.76 -13.13 -35.43
C LEU A 181 12.87 -13.19 -34.38
N ARG A 182 13.90 -14.02 -34.58
CA ARG A 182 15.04 -14.11 -33.67
C ARG A 182 15.85 -12.82 -33.64
N ARG A 183 16.09 -12.18 -34.79
CA ARG A 183 16.78 -10.87 -34.83
C ARG A 183 15.98 -9.78 -34.17
N ALA A 184 14.65 -9.76 -34.37
CA ALA A 184 13.77 -8.82 -33.68
C ALA A 184 13.83 -9.01 -32.15
N ALA A 185 13.78 -10.25 -31.67
CA ALA A 185 13.91 -10.57 -30.26
C ALA A 185 15.25 -10.11 -29.68
N ASN A 186 16.36 -10.40 -30.37
CA ASN A 186 17.69 -9.97 -29.95
C ASN A 186 17.80 -8.44 -29.84
N TYR A 187 17.28 -7.70 -30.82
CA TYR A 187 17.25 -6.25 -30.79
C TYR A 187 16.45 -5.72 -29.59
N LEU A 188 15.26 -6.28 -29.35
CA LEU A 188 14.41 -5.86 -28.23
C LEU A 188 15.05 -6.18 -26.86
N ASN A 189 15.72 -7.32 -26.75
CA ASN A 189 16.46 -7.68 -25.55
C ASN A 189 17.62 -6.73 -25.29
N GLU A 190 18.40 -6.37 -26.31
CA GLU A 190 19.50 -5.40 -26.19
C GLU A 190 18.99 -3.99 -25.81
N ALA A 191 17.90 -3.54 -26.44
CA ALA A 191 17.36 -2.20 -26.23
C ALA A 191 16.57 -2.04 -24.93
N PHE A 192 15.88 -3.07 -24.44
CA PHE A 192 14.85 -2.96 -23.42
C PHE A 192 14.99 -3.89 -22.22
N ALA A 193 15.94 -4.83 -22.19
CA ALA A 193 16.17 -5.65 -21.01
C ALA A 193 16.49 -4.76 -19.78
N GLY A 194 15.90 -5.09 -18.65
CA GLY A 194 16.02 -4.33 -17.41
C GLY A 194 15.09 -3.11 -17.31
N ARG A 195 14.22 -2.85 -18.31
CA ARG A 195 13.22 -1.77 -18.28
C ARG A 195 11.83 -2.31 -17.99
N SER A 196 11.02 -1.50 -17.31
CA SER A 196 9.61 -1.82 -17.07
C SER A 196 8.79 -1.73 -18.37
N LEU A 197 7.67 -2.45 -18.46
CA LEU A 197 6.80 -2.41 -19.65
C LEU A 197 6.32 -0.99 -20.03
N PRO A 198 5.93 -0.11 -19.08
CA PRO A 198 5.62 1.29 -19.40
C PRO A 198 6.81 2.08 -19.95
N GLU A 199 8.03 1.87 -19.42
CA GLU A 199 9.25 2.51 -19.95
C GLU A 199 9.55 2.04 -21.37
N VAL A 200 9.42 0.72 -21.61
CA VAL A 200 9.55 0.15 -22.96
C VAL A 200 8.55 0.79 -23.91
N ARG A 201 7.27 0.87 -23.52
CA ARG A 201 6.20 1.48 -24.31
C ARG A 201 6.48 2.95 -24.63
N ALA A 202 6.83 3.75 -23.60
CA ALA A 202 7.13 5.16 -23.77
C ALA A 202 8.30 5.39 -24.73
N GLN A 203 9.34 4.56 -24.62
CA GLN A 203 10.51 4.65 -25.50
C GLN A 203 10.22 4.20 -26.94
N LEU A 204 9.41 3.16 -27.12
CA LEU A 204 8.93 2.74 -28.44
C LEU A 204 8.17 3.86 -29.14
N VAL A 205 7.23 4.51 -28.44
CA VAL A 205 6.47 5.66 -28.97
C VAL A 205 7.42 6.79 -29.36
N LYS A 206 8.40 7.09 -28.51
CA LYS A 206 9.41 8.15 -28.78
C LYS A 206 10.28 7.79 -30.01
N GLN A 207 10.78 6.57 -30.11
CA GLN A 207 11.57 6.12 -31.24
C GLN A 207 10.80 6.17 -32.55
N LEU A 208 9.51 5.85 -32.54
CA LEU A 208 8.65 5.95 -33.74
C LEU A 208 8.45 7.40 -34.21
N GLN A 209 8.41 8.35 -33.27
CA GLN A 209 8.26 9.77 -33.59
C GLN A 209 9.56 10.41 -34.10
N GLU A 210 10.71 10.01 -33.55
CA GLU A 210 11.98 10.65 -33.82
C GLU A 210 12.72 10.10 -35.07
N THR A 211 12.43 8.89 -35.53
CA THR A 211 13.37 8.18 -36.39
C THR A 211 12.77 7.66 -37.72
N ARG A 212 11.70 8.26 -38.24
CA ARG A 212 11.13 7.84 -39.54
C ARG A 212 12.07 7.92 -40.73
N GLN A 213 13.20 8.56 -40.64
CA GLN A 213 14.09 8.83 -41.77
C GLN A 213 15.38 7.99 -41.86
N HIS A 214 15.79 7.25 -40.81
CA HIS A 214 17.08 6.56 -40.77
C HIS A 214 17.03 5.14 -40.17
N MET A 215 15.88 4.50 -40.10
CA MET A 215 15.76 3.16 -39.54
C MET A 215 15.91 2.10 -40.66
N ASP A 216 16.78 1.13 -40.39
CA ASP A 216 16.83 -0.10 -41.16
C ASP A 216 15.49 -0.85 -41.08
N GLN A 217 15.03 -1.52 -42.15
CA GLN A 217 13.76 -2.23 -42.22
C GLN A 217 13.56 -3.20 -41.08
N LEU A 218 14.64 -3.86 -40.66
CA LEU A 218 14.63 -4.82 -39.56
C LEU A 218 14.28 -4.16 -38.21
N MET A 219 14.77 -2.97 -37.96
CA MET A 219 14.52 -2.21 -36.75
C MET A 219 13.07 -1.71 -36.68
N GLN A 220 12.53 -1.28 -37.85
CA GLN A 220 11.11 -0.92 -37.96
C GLN A 220 10.21 -2.11 -37.69
N ASP A 221 10.52 -3.27 -38.26
CA ASP A 221 9.77 -4.50 -38.05
C ASP A 221 9.79 -4.93 -36.58
N ALA A 222 10.94 -4.85 -35.90
CA ALA A 222 11.08 -5.18 -34.52
C ALA A 222 10.24 -4.22 -33.61
N ILE A 223 10.26 -2.92 -33.90
CA ILE A 223 9.48 -1.92 -33.17
C ILE A 223 7.98 -2.12 -33.39
N ASN A 224 7.55 -2.41 -34.61
CA ASN A 224 6.14 -2.69 -34.91
C ASN A 224 5.65 -3.96 -34.21
N MET A 225 6.47 -5.02 -34.15
CA MET A 225 6.16 -6.22 -33.37
C MET A 225 6.05 -5.90 -31.88
N ALA A 226 7.01 -5.15 -31.33
CA ALA A 226 7.01 -4.74 -29.94
C ALA A 226 5.76 -3.93 -29.58
N GLN A 227 5.35 -2.97 -30.43
CA GLN A 227 4.10 -2.24 -30.22
C GLN A 227 2.91 -3.19 -30.07
N LYS A 228 2.74 -4.14 -30.98
CA LYS A 228 1.62 -5.10 -30.91
C LYS A 228 1.65 -5.97 -29.67
N VAL A 229 2.84 -6.24 -29.12
CA VAL A 229 3.01 -6.97 -27.85
C VAL A 229 2.65 -6.09 -26.65
N PHE A 230 3.07 -4.83 -26.66
CA PHE A 230 2.98 -3.94 -25.49
C PHE A 230 1.77 -2.99 -25.50
N ASP A 231 1.10 -2.77 -26.67
CA ASP A 231 -0.09 -1.90 -26.77
C ASP A 231 -1.37 -2.51 -26.21
N THR A 232 -1.41 -3.82 -26.03
CA THR A 232 -2.53 -4.43 -25.31
C THR A 232 -2.37 -4.08 -23.83
N GLU A 233 -3.28 -3.29 -23.28
CA GLU A 233 -3.34 -3.09 -21.84
C GLU A 233 -3.29 -4.45 -21.15
N PRO A 234 -2.44 -4.65 -20.14
CA PRO A 234 -2.51 -5.86 -19.36
C PRO A 234 -3.95 -5.93 -18.83
N ALA A 235 -4.65 -7.01 -19.11
CA ALA A 235 -5.95 -7.32 -18.52
C ALA A 235 -5.73 -7.67 -17.02
N GLY A 236 -5.31 -6.70 -16.25
CA GLY A 236 -4.99 -6.83 -14.85
C GLY A 236 -4.59 -5.47 -14.32
N GLY A 237 -5.57 -4.71 -13.83
CA GLY A 237 -5.28 -3.62 -12.90
C GLY A 237 -4.48 -4.15 -11.71
N VAL A 238 -3.92 -3.26 -10.92
CA VAL A 238 -3.28 -3.64 -9.64
C VAL A 238 -4.21 -4.58 -8.90
N GLU A 239 -3.79 -5.81 -8.68
CA GLU A 239 -4.55 -6.76 -7.86
C GLU A 239 -4.01 -6.68 -6.44
N TYR A 240 -4.88 -6.85 -5.47
CA TYR A 240 -4.48 -7.01 -4.07
C TYR A 240 -5.16 -8.21 -3.43
N VAL A 241 -4.53 -8.71 -2.40
CA VAL A 241 -5.07 -9.71 -1.49
C VAL A 241 -5.36 -9.01 -0.16
N ILE A 242 -6.53 -9.28 0.40
CA ILE A 242 -6.91 -8.86 1.74
C ILE A 242 -7.24 -10.10 2.56
N ALA A 243 -6.89 -10.09 3.83
CA ALA A 243 -7.18 -11.17 4.76
C ALA A 243 -7.61 -10.60 6.11
N GLY A 244 -8.51 -11.30 6.79
CA GLY A 244 -8.98 -10.93 8.12
C GLY A 244 -9.94 -9.76 8.14
N GLU A 245 -10.69 -9.51 7.08
CA GLU A 245 -11.73 -8.47 7.03
C GLU A 245 -12.75 -8.66 8.16
N THR A 246 -13.03 -9.90 8.52
CA THR A 246 -13.94 -10.25 9.62
C THR A 246 -13.45 -9.80 10.99
N ASN A 247 -12.16 -9.56 11.18
CA ASN A 247 -11.64 -9.01 12.43
C ASN A 247 -12.20 -7.61 12.71
N LEU A 248 -12.56 -6.86 11.66
CA LEU A 248 -13.16 -5.54 11.78
C LEU A 248 -14.53 -5.57 12.49
N MET A 249 -15.22 -6.70 12.47
CA MET A 249 -16.49 -6.90 13.20
C MET A 249 -16.31 -6.88 14.72
N GLY A 250 -15.09 -7.13 15.21
CA GLY A 250 -14.79 -7.12 16.65
C GLY A 250 -14.68 -5.72 17.27
N PHE A 251 -14.72 -4.67 16.45
CA PHE A 251 -14.61 -3.29 16.93
C PHE A 251 -15.98 -2.63 17.04
N ALA A 252 -16.29 -2.09 18.23
CA ALA A 252 -17.59 -1.49 18.52
C ALA A 252 -17.94 -0.33 17.56
N GLU A 253 -16.96 0.45 17.14
CA GLU A 253 -17.11 1.57 16.22
C GLU A 253 -17.53 1.13 14.82
N LEU A 254 -17.20 -0.09 14.46
CA LEU A 254 -17.50 -0.69 13.17
C LEU A 254 -18.67 -1.68 13.24
N SER A 255 -19.36 -1.82 14.40
CA SER A 255 -20.41 -2.82 14.64
C SER A 255 -21.72 -2.60 13.87
N ASN A 256 -21.86 -1.46 13.15
CA ASN A 256 -23.03 -1.22 12.31
C ASN A 256 -23.00 -2.14 11.08
N VAL A 257 -23.99 -3.03 10.98
CA VAL A 257 -24.08 -4.07 9.92
C VAL A 257 -24.10 -3.47 8.51
N ASP A 258 -24.86 -2.38 8.29
CA ASP A 258 -24.95 -1.73 6.98
C ASP A 258 -23.63 -1.10 6.58
N ARG A 259 -22.87 -0.62 7.55
CA ARG A 259 -21.54 -0.04 7.34
C ARG A 259 -20.52 -1.12 7.00
N LEU A 260 -20.46 -2.20 7.76
CA LEU A 260 -19.61 -3.35 7.48
C LEU A 260 -19.90 -3.96 6.11
N LYS A 261 -21.19 -4.07 5.75
CA LYS A 261 -21.59 -4.56 4.44
C LYS A 261 -21.02 -3.69 3.32
N ARG A 262 -21.20 -2.37 3.40
CA ARG A 262 -20.63 -1.44 2.41
C ARG A 262 -19.11 -1.49 2.35
N LEU A 263 -18.45 -1.64 3.49
CA LEU A 263 -17.00 -1.78 3.55
C LEU A 263 -16.52 -3.06 2.85
N PHE A 264 -17.18 -4.18 3.10
CA PHE A 264 -16.85 -5.45 2.43
C PHE A 264 -17.20 -5.43 0.93
N GLU A 265 -18.28 -4.75 0.54
CA GLU A 265 -18.58 -4.49 -0.86
C GLU A 265 -17.46 -3.68 -1.52
N ALA A 266 -16.95 -2.61 -0.89
CA ALA A 266 -15.83 -1.83 -1.39
C ALA A 266 -14.52 -2.65 -1.50
N PHE A 267 -14.27 -3.57 -0.56
CA PHE A 267 -13.15 -4.51 -0.67
C PHE A 267 -13.30 -5.45 -1.87
N ASN A 268 -14.52 -5.88 -2.19
CA ASN A 268 -14.80 -6.74 -3.33
C ASN A 268 -14.76 -5.97 -4.67
N GLU A 269 -15.29 -4.75 -4.71
CA GLU A 269 -15.28 -3.90 -5.91
C GLU A 269 -13.89 -3.37 -6.24
N LYS A 270 -12.98 -3.34 -5.27
CA LYS A 270 -11.56 -3.01 -5.36
C LYS A 270 -11.21 -1.59 -5.82
N HIS A 271 -12.13 -0.84 -6.42
CA HIS A 271 -11.84 0.39 -7.14
C HIS A 271 -11.26 1.51 -6.25
N ASP A 272 -11.92 1.82 -5.13
CA ASP A 272 -11.50 2.90 -4.23
C ASP A 272 -10.24 2.54 -3.45
N ILE A 273 -10.15 1.28 -3.01
CA ILE A 273 -8.95 0.77 -2.34
C ILE A 273 -7.74 0.81 -3.28
N LEU A 274 -7.91 0.40 -4.53
CA LEU A 274 -6.82 0.45 -5.51
C LEU A 274 -6.33 1.88 -5.77
N ARG A 275 -7.23 2.86 -5.87
CA ARG A 275 -6.84 4.26 -6.04
C ARG A 275 -6.05 4.79 -4.84
N LEU A 276 -6.46 4.43 -3.63
CA LEU A 276 -5.73 4.78 -2.41
C LEU A 276 -4.32 4.15 -2.45
N LEU A 277 -4.21 2.87 -2.79
CA LEU A 277 -2.94 2.16 -2.88
C LEU A 277 -2.04 2.69 -4.00
N ASP A 278 -2.60 3.10 -5.14
CA ASP A 278 -1.84 3.74 -6.22
C ASP A 278 -1.19 5.06 -5.78
N SER A 279 -1.86 5.82 -4.90
CA SER A 279 -1.26 7.02 -4.31
C SER A 279 -0.08 6.67 -3.39
N CYS A 280 -0.19 5.57 -2.64
CA CYS A 280 0.87 5.08 -1.76
C CYS A 280 2.09 4.56 -2.53
N LEU A 281 1.91 4.00 -3.74
CA LEU A 281 3.02 3.55 -4.61
C LEU A 281 3.95 4.69 -5.03
N ARG A 282 3.43 5.92 -5.07
CA ARG A 282 4.18 7.13 -5.50
C ARG A 282 4.79 7.90 -4.33
N ALA A 283 4.41 7.54 -3.10
CA ALA A 283 4.87 8.21 -1.90
C ALA A 283 6.10 7.52 -1.33
N ASP A 284 6.98 8.29 -0.70
CA ASP A 284 8.14 7.76 -0.01
C ASP A 284 7.77 7.28 1.39
N GLY A 285 8.12 6.04 1.72
CA GLY A 285 7.98 5.48 3.06
C GLY A 285 6.54 5.15 3.47
N ILE A 286 6.32 5.10 4.77
CA ILE A 286 5.04 4.72 5.37
C ILE A 286 4.01 5.82 5.15
N GLN A 287 2.82 5.43 4.68
CA GLN A 287 1.68 6.33 4.55
C GLN A 287 0.60 5.93 5.55
N ILE A 288 0.02 6.93 6.21
CA ILE A 288 -1.03 6.74 7.20
C ILE A 288 -2.20 7.65 6.84
N PHE A 289 -3.37 7.05 6.64
CA PHE A 289 -4.62 7.76 6.42
C PHE A 289 -5.54 7.50 7.61
N ILE A 290 -6.02 8.56 8.25
CA ILE A 290 -6.85 8.49 9.45
C ILE A 290 -8.23 9.05 9.11
N GLY A 291 -9.26 8.19 9.18
CA GLY A 291 -10.63 8.59 8.94
C GLY A 291 -10.82 9.28 7.58
N GLN A 292 -11.32 10.49 7.60
CA GLN A 292 -11.67 11.26 6.39
C GLN A 292 -10.47 11.65 5.52
N GLU A 293 -9.24 11.51 5.99
CA GLU A 293 -8.02 11.84 5.23
C GLU A 293 -7.86 10.98 3.98
N SER A 294 -8.45 9.78 3.97
CA SER A 294 -8.45 8.91 2.80
C SER A 294 -9.16 9.52 1.59
N GLY A 295 -10.07 10.48 1.81
CA GLY A 295 -10.95 11.07 0.80
C GLY A 295 -12.11 10.17 0.36
N TYR A 296 -12.22 8.97 0.92
CA TYR A 296 -13.26 7.99 0.60
C TYR A 296 -14.21 7.80 1.77
N ARG A 297 -15.48 8.22 1.64
CA ARG A 297 -16.51 8.13 2.68
C ARG A 297 -16.67 6.74 3.31
N ILE A 298 -16.36 5.70 2.56
CA ILE A 298 -16.42 4.33 3.05
C ILE A 298 -15.38 4.05 4.14
N LEU A 299 -14.32 4.86 4.21
CA LEU A 299 -13.20 4.75 5.15
C LEU A 299 -13.24 5.80 6.26
N ASP A 300 -14.32 6.57 6.44
CA ASP A 300 -14.40 7.70 7.39
C ASP A 300 -14.10 7.35 8.87
N ASP A 301 -14.36 6.10 9.32
CA ASP A 301 -14.00 5.65 10.68
C ASP A 301 -12.88 4.61 10.68
N ILE A 302 -12.12 4.56 9.60
CA ILE A 302 -11.08 3.57 9.36
C ILE A 302 -9.75 4.28 9.19
N SER A 303 -8.71 3.70 9.72
CA SER A 303 -7.35 4.08 9.37
C SER A 303 -6.69 3.03 8.52
N VAL A 304 -5.86 3.49 7.60
CA VAL A 304 -5.05 2.67 6.72
C VAL A 304 -3.58 3.02 6.93
N VAL A 305 -2.77 2.04 7.33
CA VAL A 305 -1.32 2.20 7.48
C VAL A 305 -0.66 1.34 6.42
N THR A 306 0.12 1.95 5.52
CA THR A 306 0.75 1.26 4.40
C THR A 306 2.25 1.52 4.34
N ALA A 307 2.98 0.57 3.77
CA ALA A 307 4.38 0.75 3.39
C ALA A 307 4.64 0.16 2.00
N PRO A 308 5.44 0.82 1.15
CA PRO A 308 5.88 0.26 -0.11
C PRO A 308 6.89 -0.86 0.13
N TYR A 309 6.81 -1.92 -0.66
CA TYR A 309 7.84 -2.96 -0.70
C TYR A 309 8.58 -2.96 -2.04
N MET A 310 9.86 -3.31 -2.00
CA MET A 310 10.78 -3.09 -3.11
C MET A 310 11.33 -4.40 -3.68
N LEU A 311 11.52 -4.42 -4.98
CA LEU A 311 12.30 -5.41 -5.71
C LEU A 311 13.38 -4.67 -6.51
N ASP A 312 14.66 -5.05 -6.37
CA ASP A 312 15.79 -4.37 -7.05
C ASP A 312 15.80 -2.84 -6.86
N ASN A 313 15.57 -2.39 -5.65
CA ASN A 313 15.51 -0.97 -5.29
C ASN A 313 14.40 -0.17 -6.02
N ARG A 314 13.37 -0.84 -6.54
CA ARG A 314 12.18 -0.24 -7.15
C ARG A 314 10.94 -0.65 -6.37
N VAL A 315 10.04 0.28 -6.13
CA VAL A 315 8.73 0.01 -5.52
C VAL A 315 7.92 -0.84 -6.50
N VAL A 316 7.54 -2.04 -6.09
CA VAL A 316 6.74 -2.97 -6.92
C VAL A 316 5.35 -3.20 -6.37
N GLY A 317 5.09 -2.78 -5.14
CA GLY A 317 3.79 -2.91 -4.51
C GLY A 317 3.75 -2.23 -3.16
N VAL A 318 2.58 -2.32 -2.53
CA VAL A 318 2.28 -1.76 -1.21
C VAL A 318 1.67 -2.86 -0.36
N LEU A 319 2.03 -2.89 0.90
CA LEU A 319 1.31 -3.66 1.89
C LEU A 319 0.83 -2.77 3.04
N GLY A 320 -0.14 -3.23 3.80
CA GLY A 320 -0.66 -2.43 4.91
C GLY A 320 -1.72 -3.13 5.74
N ILE A 321 -2.21 -2.36 6.68
CA ILE A 321 -3.26 -2.73 7.63
C ILE A 321 -4.43 -1.76 7.48
N ILE A 322 -5.63 -2.32 7.49
CA ILE A 322 -6.89 -1.58 7.59
C ILE A 322 -7.52 -1.92 8.92
N GLY A 323 -7.82 -0.90 9.72
CA GLY A 323 -8.41 -1.05 11.05
C GLY A 323 -9.20 0.18 11.48
N PRO A 324 -9.80 0.18 12.67
CA PRO A 324 -10.49 1.37 13.20
C PRO A 324 -9.51 2.52 13.43
N THR A 325 -10.01 3.77 13.46
CA THR A 325 -9.17 4.94 13.76
C THR A 325 -8.44 4.82 15.11
N ARG A 326 -8.99 4.09 16.08
CA ARG A 326 -8.35 3.79 17.37
C ARG A 326 -7.39 2.60 17.35
N MET A 327 -6.57 2.45 16.33
CA MET A 327 -5.56 1.39 16.35
C MET A 327 -4.32 1.75 17.18
N ALA A 328 -3.57 0.75 17.63
CA ALA A 328 -2.30 0.92 18.34
C ALA A 328 -1.18 1.27 17.34
N TYR A 329 -1.14 2.52 16.88
CA TYR A 329 -0.20 2.99 15.86
C TYR A 329 1.26 2.72 16.22
N GLU A 330 1.62 2.85 17.51
CA GLU A 330 2.99 2.59 18.00
C GLU A 330 3.48 1.17 17.74
N ARG A 331 2.55 0.24 17.51
CA ARG A 331 2.83 -1.16 17.21
C ARG A 331 2.60 -1.49 15.73
N VAL A 332 1.53 -0.97 15.15
CA VAL A 332 1.14 -1.25 13.75
C VAL A 332 2.18 -0.72 12.77
N ILE A 333 2.67 0.51 12.98
CA ILE A 333 3.65 1.13 12.09
C ILE A 333 4.95 0.30 11.96
N PRO A 334 5.61 -0.12 13.06
CA PRO A 334 6.80 -0.96 12.96
C PRO A 334 6.55 -2.34 12.31
N ILE A 335 5.39 -2.95 12.56
CA ILE A 335 5.01 -4.24 11.94
C ILE A 335 4.91 -4.08 10.42
N VAL A 336 4.21 -3.05 9.95
CA VAL A 336 4.03 -2.78 8.53
C VAL A 336 5.37 -2.48 7.85
N ASP A 337 6.22 -1.64 8.47
CA ASP A 337 7.55 -1.28 7.95
C ASP A 337 8.47 -2.51 7.83
N LEU A 338 8.58 -3.29 8.92
CA LEU A 338 9.41 -4.49 8.92
C LEU A 338 8.92 -5.50 7.89
N THR A 339 7.62 -5.75 7.84
CA THR A 339 7.03 -6.70 6.89
C THR A 339 7.30 -6.30 5.43
N ALA A 340 7.23 -5.00 5.11
CA ALA A 340 7.53 -4.50 3.77
C ALA A 340 9.01 -4.76 3.39
N LYS A 341 9.93 -4.51 4.30
CA LYS A 341 11.36 -4.77 4.11
C LYS A 341 11.65 -6.26 3.92
N LEU A 342 11.05 -7.10 4.76
CA LEU A 342 11.23 -8.56 4.69
C LEU A 342 10.60 -9.17 3.43
N LEU A 343 9.40 -8.70 3.03
CA LEU A 343 8.77 -9.12 1.77
C LEU A 343 9.67 -8.76 0.57
N GLY A 344 10.19 -7.55 0.52
CA GLY A 344 11.12 -7.12 -0.51
C GLY A 344 12.38 -8.00 -0.56
N SER A 345 12.97 -8.29 0.61
CA SER A 345 14.13 -9.18 0.73
C SER A 345 13.83 -10.60 0.27
N ALA A 346 12.68 -11.16 0.67
CA ALA A 346 12.24 -12.49 0.27
C ALA A 346 11.99 -12.61 -1.23
N LEU A 347 11.45 -11.56 -1.87
CA LEU A 347 11.26 -11.49 -3.31
C LEU A 347 12.61 -11.39 -4.04
N ASN A 348 13.59 -10.63 -3.51
CA ASN A 348 14.94 -10.52 -4.07
C ASN A 348 15.76 -11.81 -3.94
N ALA A 349 15.66 -12.54 -2.82
CA ALA A 349 16.38 -13.78 -2.59
C ALA A 349 15.95 -14.94 -3.51
N ARG A 350 14.84 -14.78 -4.23
CA ARG A 350 14.30 -15.77 -5.16
C ARG A 350 14.80 -15.62 -6.60
N LYS A 351 15.67 -14.65 -6.85
CA LYS A 351 16.39 -14.50 -8.12
C LYS A 351 17.57 -15.46 -8.19
#